data_ecf1bd38ddbdfbbf80116f7b8eb957aa
#
_entry.id   ecf1bd38ddbdfbbf80116f7b8eb957aa
#
_cell.length_a   1.000
_cell.length_b   1.000
_cell.length_c   1.000
_cell.angle_alpha   90.00
_cell.angle_beta   90.00
_cell.angle_gamma   90.00
#
_symmetry.space_group_name_H-M   'P 1'
#
loop_
_entity.id
_entity.type
_entity.pdbx_description
1 polymer ?
#
loop_
_entity_poly.entity_id
_entity_poly.type
_entity_poly.pdbx_seq_one_letter_code
_entity_poly.pdbx_strand_id
1 'polypeptide(L)'
;MLEVKGVNSAYGRAHILFDLSLSANRGEVVVLLGRNGAGKSTTLKSLIGLVRPLSGEISFDGRRIEQLEPYQIARLGLGYVPEERRIFTDLSVKDNLEVGRQEPRAGAPQWTPEKLFDLFPNLARMRERRGAHMSGGEQQMLTIARTLMGNPRAILLDEPSEGLAPVIVEQMTKTILELKQEGLCVLLSEQNLHFANLVADRAYIIEKGHIRYQGTMTELAANEQVRATYLSV
;
A
#
# COMPACT_ATOMS: atom_id res chain seq x y z
N MET A 1 14.85 3.27 2.95
CA MET A 1 14.13 2.18 2.28
C MET A 1 13.46 2.67 1.00
N LEU A 2 12.40 3.44 1.08
CA LEU A 2 11.75 4.13 -0.03
C LEU A 2 11.95 5.63 0.12
N GLU A 3 12.47 6.29 -0.90
CA GLU A 3 12.66 7.75 -0.93
C GLU A 3 12.11 8.32 -2.24
N VAL A 4 11.40 9.42 -2.13
CA VAL A 4 10.77 10.15 -3.23
C VAL A 4 11.16 11.61 -3.11
N LYS A 5 11.73 12.18 -4.18
CA LYS A 5 12.25 13.56 -4.18
C LYS A 5 11.76 14.32 -5.41
N GLY A 6 10.96 15.35 -5.17
CA GLY A 6 10.54 16.28 -6.19
C GLY A 6 9.76 15.68 -7.37
N VAL A 7 8.97 14.62 -7.11
CA VAL A 7 8.27 13.88 -8.16
C VAL A 7 7.11 14.69 -8.72
N ASN A 8 7.10 14.80 -10.05
CA ASN A 8 6.03 15.37 -10.84
C ASN A 8 5.44 14.28 -11.74
N SER A 9 4.12 14.10 -11.74
CA SER A 9 3.46 13.08 -12.54
C SER A 9 2.17 13.60 -13.19
N ALA A 10 1.86 13.11 -14.39
CA ALA A 10 0.71 13.54 -15.16
C ALA A 10 0.07 12.37 -15.92
N TYR A 11 -1.22 12.50 -16.24
CA TYR A 11 -1.92 11.68 -17.23
C TYR A 11 -2.16 12.53 -18.48
N GLY A 12 -1.37 12.28 -19.53
CA GLY A 12 -1.41 13.14 -20.71
C GLY A 12 -1.08 14.60 -20.38
N ARG A 13 -2.05 15.49 -20.55
CA ARG A 13 -1.89 16.92 -20.21
C ARG A 13 -2.30 17.28 -18.78
N ALA A 14 -2.93 16.37 -18.07
CA ALA A 14 -3.39 16.60 -16.70
C ALA A 14 -2.26 16.35 -15.70
N HIS A 15 -1.62 17.39 -15.22
CA HIS A 15 -0.61 17.33 -14.18
C HIS A 15 -1.30 17.05 -12.83
N ILE A 16 -0.87 16.02 -12.14
CA ILE A 16 -1.51 15.51 -10.90
C ILE A 16 -0.62 15.67 -9.68
N LEU A 17 0.68 15.35 -9.79
CA LEU A 17 1.63 15.47 -8.69
C LEU A 17 2.62 16.58 -8.97
N PHE A 18 2.86 17.42 -7.97
CA PHE A 18 3.71 18.60 -8.08
C PHE A 18 4.76 18.57 -6.98
N ASP A 19 6.03 18.40 -7.34
CA ASP A 19 7.20 18.43 -6.46
C ASP A 19 7.02 17.55 -5.19
N LEU A 20 6.42 16.35 -5.37
CA LEU A 20 6.05 15.48 -4.28
C LEU A 20 7.30 14.80 -3.70
N SER A 21 7.47 14.94 -2.38
CA SER A 21 8.57 14.30 -1.65
C SER A 21 8.04 13.58 -0.43
N LEU A 22 8.45 12.32 -0.24
CA LEU A 22 8.13 11.50 0.94
C LEU A 22 9.18 10.41 1.14
N SER A 23 9.17 9.80 2.33
CA SER A 23 10.02 8.65 2.64
C SER A 23 9.30 7.65 3.53
N ALA A 24 9.70 6.38 3.44
CA ALA A 24 9.25 5.32 4.35
C ALA A 24 10.40 4.35 4.63
N ASN A 25 10.48 3.84 5.87
CA ASN A 25 11.56 3.00 6.36
C ASN A 25 11.10 1.56 6.62
N ARG A 26 12.06 0.67 6.87
CA ARG A 26 11.76 -0.72 7.28
C ARG A 26 11.06 -0.74 8.64
N GLY A 27 10.07 -1.61 8.78
CA GLY A 27 9.30 -1.76 10.02
C GLY A 27 8.50 -0.50 10.37
N GLU A 28 8.22 0.36 9.37
CA GLU A 28 7.44 1.57 9.52
C GLU A 28 6.16 1.48 8.68
N VAL A 29 5.06 1.97 9.24
CA VAL A 29 3.81 2.20 8.53
C VAL A 29 3.65 3.70 8.31
N VAL A 30 3.70 4.12 7.06
CA VAL A 30 3.49 5.51 6.63
C VAL A 30 2.16 5.63 5.91
N VAL A 31 1.34 6.59 6.27
CA VAL A 31 0.08 6.86 5.59
C VAL A 31 0.13 8.14 4.76
N LEU A 32 -0.36 8.08 3.54
CA LEU A 32 -0.63 9.22 2.67
C LEU A 32 -2.12 9.57 2.77
N LEU A 33 -2.45 10.54 3.61
CA LEU A 33 -3.82 11.01 3.85
C LEU A 33 -4.22 12.08 2.84
N GLY A 34 -5.48 12.06 2.42
CA GLY A 34 -6.05 13.09 1.56
C GLY A 34 -7.42 12.72 1.03
N ARG A 35 -8.14 13.72 0.54
CA ARG A 35 -9.46 13.54 -0.08
C ARG A 35 -9.37 12.76 -1.39
N ASN A 36 -10.50 12.30 -1.91
CA ASN A 36 -10.58 11.72 -3.24
C ASN A 36 -10.12 12.75 -4.30
N GLY A 37 -9.31 12.29 -5.26
CA GLY A 37 -8.71 13.15 -6.27
C GLY A 37 -7.50 13.97 -5.80
N ALA A 38 -7.04 13.84 -4.55
CA ALA A 38 -5.88 14.58 -4.05
C ALA A 38 -4.54 14.18 -4.68
N GLY A 39 -4.46 12.97 -5.30
CA GLY A 39 -3.24 12.44 -5.91
C GLY A 39 -2.68 11.20 -5.23
N LYS A 40 -3.36 10.61 -4.23
CA LYS A 40 -2.90 9.45 -3.47
C LYS A 40 -2.55 8.25 -4.35
N SER A 41 -3.53 7.73 -5.09
CA SER A 41 -3.33 6.56 -5.98
C SER A 41 -2.34 6.86 -7.10
N THR A 42 -2.29 8.11 -7.61
CA THR A 42 -1.28 8.52 -8.58
C THR A 42 0.13 8.45 -7.98
N THR A 43 0.30 8.82 -6.70
CA THR A 43 1.56 8.66 -5.99
C THR A 43 1.98 7.19 -5.96
N LEU A 44 1.11 6.29 -5.47
CA LEU A 44 1.44 4.86 -5.40
C LEU A 44 1.70 4.26 -6.80
N LYS A 45 0.91 4.65 -7.81
CA LYS A 45 1.10 4.22 -9.20
C LYS A 45 2.42 4.73 -9.78
N SER A 46 2.89 5.93 -9.39
CA SER A 46 4.20 6.44 -9.80
C SER A 46 5.34 5.65 -9.15
N LEU A 47 5.20 5.25 -7.87
CA LEU A 47 6.19 4.46 -7.16
C LEU A 47 6.37 3.06 -7.76
N ILE A 48 5.29 2.43 -8.21
CA ILE A 48 5.36 1.09 -8.84
C ILE A 48 5.59 1.13 -10.36
N GLY A 49 5.77 2.31 -10.96
CA GLY A 49 6.06 2.47 -12.38
C GLY A 49 4.86 2.37 -13.31
N LEU A 50 3.62 2.30 -12.81
CA LEU A 50 2.39 2.33 -13.60
C LEU A 50 2.10 3.72 -14.20
N VAL A 51 2.59 4.77 -13.54
CA VAL A 51 2.60 6.14 -14.05
C VAL A 51 4.05 6.62 -14.02
N ARG A 52 4.65 6.83 -15.18
CA ARG A 52 6.04 7.29 -15.27
C ARG A 52 6.10 8.76 -14.86
N PRO A 53 6.93 9.13 -13.87
CA PRO A 53 7.13 10.54 -13.49
C PRO A 53 7.70 11.37 -14.65
N LEU A 54 7.27 12.62 -14.74
CA LEU A 54 7.83 13.60 -15.68
C LEU A 54 9.22 14.08 -15.21
N SER A 55 9.39 14.18 -13.89
CA SER A 55 10.65 14.59 -13.25
C SER A 55 10.67 14.14 -11.79
N GLY A 56 11.81 14.32 -11.12
CA GLY A 56 12.07 13.89 -9.76
C GLY A 56 12.76 12.53 -9.70
N GLU A 57 12.99 12.06 -8.49
CA GLU A 57 13.73 10.83 -8.22
C GLU A 57 12.93 9.92 -7.30
N ILE A 58 12.91 8.63 -7.61
CA ILE A 58 12.34 7.59 -6.75
C ILE A 58 13.44 6.55 -6.53
N SER A 59 13.78 6.29 -5.26
CA SER A 59 14.73 5.24 -4.93
C SER A 59 14.14 4.23 -3.96
N PHE A 60 14.46 2.96 -4.20
CA PHE A 60 14.07 1.82 -3.38
C PHE A 60 15.31 1.00 -3.02
N ASP A 61 15.61 0.88 -1.71
CA ASP A 61 16.84 0.29 -1.18
C ASP A 61 18.12 0.88 -1.82
N GLY A 62 18.15 2.20 -2.02
CA GLY A 62 19.27 2.93 -2.62
C GLY A 62 19.38 2.81 -4.14
N ARG A 63 18.50 2.07 -4.80
CA ARG A 63 18.45 1.95 -6.26
C ARG A 63 17.38 2.87 -6.83
N ARG A 64 17.71 3.64 -7.85
CA ARG A 64 16.76 4.46 -8.61
C ARG A 64 15.81 3.55 -9.41
N ILE A 65 14.50 3.82 -9.33
CA ILE A 65 13.46 2.98 -9.92
C ILE A 65 12.49 3.74 -10.84
N GLU A 66 12.55 5.05 -10.92
CA GLU A 66 11.59 5.88 -11.67
C GLU A 66 11.57 5.62 -13.20
N GLN A 67 12.59 4.95 -13.72
CA GLN A 67 12.68 4.56 -15.13
C GLN A 67 12.44 3.06 -15.37
N LEU A 68 12.22 2.30 -14.31
CA LEU A 68 12.01 0.85 -14.39
C LEU A 68 10.54 0.54 -14.73
N GLU A 69 10.35 -0.59 -15.43
CA GLU A 69 9.01 -1.13 -15.67
C GLU A 69 8.42 -1.75 -14.38
N PRO A 70 7.07 -1.78 -14.21
CA PRO A 70 6.43 -2.28 -12.99
C PRO A 70 6.90 -3.68 -12.58
N TYR A 71 7.08 -4.60 -13.51
CA TYR A 71 7.56 -5.96 -13.20
C TYR A 71 9.00 -5.97 -12.67
N GLN A 72 9.85 -5.05 -13.12
CA GLN A 72 11.22 -4.90 -12.61
C GLN A 72 11.21 -4.40 -11.17
N ILE A 73 10.35 -3.39 -10.88
CA ILE A 73 10.18 -2.85 -9.53
C ILE A 73 9.64 -3.91 -8.59
N ALA A 74 8.63 -4.67 -9.01
CA ALA A 74 8.07 -5.78 -8.23
C ALA A 74 9.13 -6.85 -7.92
N ARG A 75 10.00 -7.17 -8.89
CA ARG A 75 11.14 -8.10 -8.70
C ARG A 75 12.20 -7.58 -7.74
N LEU A 76 12.32 -6.27 -7.53
CA LEU A 76 13.16 -5.70 -6.48
C LEU A 76 12.57 -5.87 -5.09
N GLY A 77 11.27 -6.21 -4.99
CA GLY A 77 10.59 -6.46 -3.73
C GLY A 77 9.67 -5.31 -3.27
N LEU A 78 9.24 -4.43 -4.16
CA LEU A 78 8.19 -3.47 -3.90
C LEU A 78 6.84 -4.05 -4.36
N GLY A 79 5.99 -4.44 -3.42
CA GLY A 79 4.64 -4.96 -3.68
C GLY A 79 3.63 -3.83 -3.86
N TYR A 80 2.57 -4.05 -4.64
CA TYR A 80 1.47 -3.09 -4.81
C TYR A 80 0.11 -3.79 -4.76
N VAL A 81 -0.78 -3.28 -3.94
CA VAL A 81 -2.17 -3.70 -3.80
C VAL A 81 -3.05 -2.53 -4.23
N PRO A 82 -3.66 -2.59 -5.41
CA PRO A 82 -4.54 -1.55 -5.91
C PRO A 82 -5.90 -1.57 -5.20
N GLU A 83 -6.60 -0.43 -5.21
CA GLU A 83 -7.96 -0.26 -4.71
C GLU A 83 -8.96 -1.25 -5.35
N GLU A 84 -8.83 -1.51 -6.65
CA GLU A 84 -9.74 -2.38 -7.42
C GLU A 84 -9.53 -3.89 -7.13
N ARG A 85 -8.71 -4.25 -6.16
CA ARG A 85 -8.43 -5.62 -5.68
C ARG A 85 -7.74 -6.53 -6.70
N ARG A 86 -8.17 -6.60 -7.95
CA ARG A 86 -7.55 -7.31 -9.11
C ARG A 86 -7.12 -8.75 -8.82
N ILE A 87 -8.00 -9.55 -8.18
CA ILE A 87 -7.77 -10.98 -8.05
C ILE A 87 -8.06 -11.73 -9.36
N PHE A 88 -7.55 -12.96 -9.48
CA PHE A 88 -7.93 -13.87 -10.56
C PHE A 88 -9.22 -14.59 -10.15
N THR A 89 -10.35 -14.14 -10.69
CA THR A 89 -11.70 -14.58 -10.28
C THR A 89 -11.95 -16.06 -10.58
N ASP A 90 -11.37 -16.60 -11.64
CA ASP A 90 -11.54 -18.00 -12.06
C ASP A 90 -10.63 -18.97 -11.29
N LEU A 91 -9.60 -18.46 -10.62
CA LEU A 91 -8.68 -19.24 -9.81
C LEU A 91 -9.19 -19.39 -8.38
N SER A 92 -8.81 -20.51 -7.73
CA SER A 92 -9.03 -20.70 -6.31
C SER A 92 -8.17 -19.73 -5.47
N VAL A 93 -8.46 -19.62 -4.17
CA VAL A 93 -7.60 -18.88 -3.21
C VAL A 93 -6.17 -19.39 -3.28
N LYS A 94 -5.98 -20.73 -3.22
CA LYS A 94 -4.66 -21.36 -3.28
C LYS A 94 -3.92 -21.03 -4.59
N ASP A 95 -4.62 -21.11 -5.72
CA ASP A 95 -4.00 -20.82 -7.03
C ASP A 95 -3.66 -19.33 -7.17
N ASN A 96 -4.50 -18.43 -6.64
CA ASN A 96 -4.18 -16.99 -6.57
C ASN A 96 -2.89 -16.74 -5.79
N LEU A 97 -2.68 -17.42 -4.65
CA LEU A 97 -1.43 -17.31 -3.88
C LEU A 97 -0.25 -17.81 -4.70
N GLU A 98 -0.40 -18.96 -5.37
CA GLU A 98 0.66 -19.56 -6.16
C GLU A 98 1.13 -18.67 -7.31
N VAL A 99 0.21 -17.98 -8.00
CA VAL A 99 0.55 -16.98 -9.03
C VAL A 99 1.44 -15.85 -8.49
N GLY A 100 1.27 -15.50 -7.21
CA GLY A 100 2.07 -14.47 -6.54
C GLY A 100 3.47 -14.92 -6.11
N ARG A 101 3.74 -16.25 -6.11
CA ARG A 101 4.97 -16.83 -5.56
C ARG A 101 6.22 -16.28 -6.24
N GLN A 102 7.17 -15.86 -5.41
CA GLN A 102 8.54 -15.52 -5.80
C GLN A 102 9.52 -16.19 -4.83
N GLU A 103 10.75 -16.36 -5.30
CA GLU A 103 11.82 -16.84 -4.43
C GLU A 103 12.05 -15.92 -3.23
N PRO A 104 12.46 -16.49 -2.08
CA PRO A 104 12.82 -15.72 -0.91
C PRO A 104 13.88 -14.65 -1.23
N ARG A 105 13.77 -13.48 -0.62
CA ARG A 105 14.73 -12.39 -0.78
C ARG A 105 15.51 -12.16 0.50
N ALA A 106 16.82 -11.93 0.38
CA ALA A 106 17.65 -11.56 1.52
C ALA A 106 17.11 -10.27 2.17
N GLY A 107 16.94 -10.29 3.49
CA GLY A 107 16.46 -9.16 4.27
C GLY A 107 14.97 -8.81 4.07
N ALA A 108 14.19 -9.71 3.47
CA ALA A 108 12.73 -9.63 3.44
C ALA A 108 12.13 -10.73 4.34
N PRO A 109 10.94 -10.52 4.93
CA PRO A 109 10.17 -11.59 5.54
C PRO A 109 9.88 -12.68 4.51
N GLN A 110 9.96 -13.94 4.94
CA GLN A 110 9.57 -15.06 4.10
C GLN A 110 8.10 -15.38 4.30
N TRP A 111 7.34 -15.35 3.22
CA TRP A 111 5.92 -15.67 3.21
C TRP A 111 5.67 -17.01 2.52
N THR A 112 5.00 -17.92 3.22
CA THR A 112 4.56 -19.22 2.70
C THR A 112 3.03 -19.28 2.73
N PRO A 113 2.39 -20.17 1.98
CA PRO A 113 0.94 -20.36 2.07
C PRO A 113 0.47 -20.62 3.50
N GLU A 114 1.21 -21.40 4.29
CA GLU A 114 0.89 -21.72 5.68
C GLU A 114 0.88 -20.45 6.53
N LYS A 115 1.97 -19.66 6.48
CA LYS A 115 2.07 -18.40 7.23
C LYS A 115 0.97 -17.40 6.81
N LEU A 116 0.61 -17.36 5.52
CA LEU A 116 -0.48 -16.51 5.03
C LEU A 116 -1.86 -17.03 5.48
N PHE A 117 -2.05 -18.32 5.58
CA PHE A 117 -3.30 -18.87 6.11
C PHE A 117 -3.44 -18.68 7.63
N ASP A 118 -2.33 -18.60 8.37
CA ASP A 118 -2.33 -18.19 9.77
C ASP A 118 -2.68 -16.71 9.92
N LEU A 119 -2.10 -15.84 9.07
CA LEU A 119 -2.38 -14.41 9.03
C LEU A 119 -3.82 -14.11 8.57
N PHE A 120 -4.36 -14.92 7.66
CA PHE A 120 -5.70 -14.78 7.08
C PHE A 120 -6.56 -16.03 7.30
N PRO A 121 -7.05 -16.29 8.53
CA PRO A 121 -7.82 -17.51 8.84
C PRO A 121 -9.08 -17.69 7.98
N ASN A 122 -9.67 -16.58 7.50
CA ASN A 122 -10.82 -16.64 6.59
C ASN A 122 -10.42 -17.26 5.25
N LEU A 123 -9.26 -16.91 4.69
CA LEU A 123 -8.75 -17.50 3.45
C LEU A 123 -8.40 -18.98 3.66
N ALA A 124 -7.88 -19.33 4.84
CA ALA A 124 -7.57 -20.72 5.19
C ALA A 124 -8.78 -21.65 5.11
N ARG A 125 -9.98 -21.16 5.47
CA ARG A 125 -11.23 -21.94 5.44
C ARG A 125 -11.80 -22.10 4.03
N MET A 126 -11.31 -21.34 3.06
CA MET A 126 -11.85 -21.32 1.70
C MET A 126 -10.79 -21.53 0.61
N ARG A 127 -9.75 -22.33 0.90
CA ARG A 127 -8.58 -22.52 0.01
C ARG A 127 -8.94 -22.89 -1.43
N GLU A 128 -9.97 -23.71 -1.60
CA GLU A 128 -10.43 -24.20 -2.91
C GLU A 128 -11.57 -23.34 -3.51
N ARG A 129 -12.02 -22.28 -2.79
CA ARG A 129 -13.06 -21.38 -3.31
C ARG A 129 -12.51 -20.51 -4.40
N ARG A 130 -13.24 -20.35 -5.52
CA ARG A 130 -12.90 -19.43 -6.60
C ARG A 130 -13.07 -17.98 -6.16
N GLY A 131 -12.21 -17.10 -6.65
CA GLY A 131 -12.23 -15.67 -6.38
C GLY A 131 -13.56 -14.99 -6.69
N ALA A 132 -14.24 -15.42 -7.77
CA ALA A 132 -15.56 -14.92 -8.14
C ALA A 132 -16.64 -15.12 -7.06
N HIS A 133 -16.48 -16.07 -6.16
CA HIS A 133 -17.44 -16.38 -5.09
C HIS A 133 -17.04 -15.82 -3.72
N MET A 134 -16.12 -14.87 -3.71
CA MET A 134 -15.64 -14.21 -2.50
C MET A 134 -16.29 -12.83 -2.33
N SER A 135 -16.54 -12.45 -1.08
CA SER A 135 -16.96 -11.09 -0.74
C SER A 135 -15.83 -10.08 -1.03
N GLY A 136 -16.18 -8.81 -1.16
CA GLY A 136 -15.19 -7.76 -1.42
C GLY A 136 -14.07 -7.70 -0.38
N GLY A 137 -14.38 -7.90 0.91
CA GLY A 137 -13.37 -7.95 1.97
C GLY A 137 -12.45 -9.17 1.86
N GLU A 138 -12.99 -10.34 1.52
CA GLU A 138 -12.19 -11.55 1.28
C GLU A 138 -11.29 -11.38 0.06
N GLN A 139 -11.77 -10.73 -1.00
CA GLN A 139 -10.98 -10.41 -2.19
C GLN A 139 -9.83 -9.44 -1.86
N GLN A 140 -10.08 -8.44 -1.01
CA GLN A 140 -9.04 -7.50 -0.55
C GLN A 140 -7.94 -8.25 0.20
N MET A 141 -8.32 -9.12 1.14
CA MET A 141 -7.35 -9.95 1.88
C MET A 141 -6.57 -10.89 0.96
N LEU A 142 -7.24 -11.49 -0.02
CA LEU A 142 -6.57 -12.35 -1.00
C LEU A 142 -5.57 -11.57 -1.85
N THR A 143 -5.88 -10.32 -2.24
CA THR A 143 -4.95 -9.47 -3.00
C THR A 143 -3.68 -9.17 -2.18
N ILE A 144 -3.84 -8.84 -0.89
CA ILE A 144 -2.70 -8.63 0.00
C ILE A 144 -1.90 -9.91 0.16
N ALA A 145 -2.56 -11.03 0.48
CA ALA A 145 -1.90 -12.32 0.65
C ALA A 145 -1.12 -12.76 -0.60
N ARG A 146 -1.70 -12.61 -1.79
CA ARG A 146 -1.01 -12.88 -3.06
C ARG A 146 0.21 -11.97 -3.26
N THR A 147 0.11 -10.70 -2.90
CA THR A 147 1.24 -9.76 -2.99
C THR A 147 2.36 -10.15 -2.03
N LEU A 148 2.01 -10.60 -0.81
CA LEU A 148 2.97 -11.10 0.19
C LEU A 148 3.67 -12.39 -0.27
N MET A 149 3.01 -13.28 -1.03
CA MET A 149 3.68 -14.45 -1.65
C MET A 149 4.86 -14.07 -2.53
N GLY A 150 4.91 -12.82 -2.99
CA GLY A 150 6.05 -12.24 -3.69
C GLY A 150 7.25 -11.94 -2.80
N ASN A 151 7.21 -12.24 -1.50
CA ASN A 151 8.27 -11.95 -0.51
C ASN A 151 8.77 -10.49 -0.60
N PRO A 152 7.87 -9.47 -0.52
CA PRO A 152 8.25 -8.08 -0.66
C PRO A 152 9.06 -7.60 0.55
N ARG A 153 9.86 -6.54 0.35
CA ARG A 153 10.53 -5.76 1.41
C ARG A 153 9.70 -4.55 1.81
N ALA A 154 8.88 -4.07 0.88
CA ALA A 154 7.92 -3.01 1.11
C ALA A 154 6.62 -3.30 0.36
N ILE A 155 5.50 -2.83 0.89
CA ILE A 155 4.18 -2.97 0.29
C ILE A 155 3.48 -1.61 0.21
N LEU A 156 2.91 -1.33 -0.95
CA LEU A 156 2.05 -0.18 -1.21
C LEU A 156 0.60 -0.65 -1.16
N LEU A 157 -0.23 -0.04 -0.32
CA LEU A 157 -1.66 -0.37 -0.16
C LEU A 157 -2.51 0.84 -0.56
N ASP A 158 -3.31 0.70 -1.60
CA ASP A 158 -4.16 1.79 -2.10
C ASP A 158 -5.56 1.66 -1.51
N GLU A 159 -5.92 2.56 -0.59
CA GLU A 159 -7.19 2.63 0.15
C GLU A 159 -7.67 1.27 0.69
N PRO A 160 -6.83 0.58 1.50
CA PRO A 160 -7.11 -0.80 1.90
C PRO A 160 -8.36 -0.98 2.76
N SER A 161 -8.86 0.08 3.42
CA SER A 161 -10.04 0.01 4.28
C SER A 161 -11.34 0.40 3.59
N GLU A 162 -11.29 0.92 2.34
CA GLU A 162 -12.45 1.48 1.67
C GLU A 162 -13.52 0.42 1.35
N GLY A 163 -14.77 0.75 1.69
CA GLY A 163 -15.94 -0.10 1.41
C GLY A 163 -15.94 -1.45 2.12
N LEU A 164 -15.16 -1.60 3.20
CA LEU A 164 -15.10 -2.81 3.99
C LEU A 164 -16.02 -2.77 5.22
N ALA A 165 -16.57 -3.93 5.57
CA ALA A 165 -17.33 -4.08 6.82
C ALA A 165 -16.39 -3.90 8.04
N PRO A 166 -16.88 -3.38 9.19
CA PRO A 166 -16.06 -3.10 10.37
C PRO A 166 -15.20 -4.28 10.84
N VAL A 167 -15.73 -5.49 10.81
CA VAL A 167 -14.99 -6.71 11.19
C VAL A 167 -13.80 -6.97 10.26
N ILE A 168 -13.91 -6.62 8.99
CA ILE A 168 -12.82 -6.77 8.01
C ILE A 168 -11.78 -5.66 8.22
N VAL A 169 -12.21 -4.43 8.55
CA VAL A 169 -11.30 -3.33 8.91
C VAL A 169 -10.47 -3.68 10.14
N GLU A 170 -11.09 -4.30 11.15
CA GLU A 170 -10.35 -4.79 12.34
C GLU A 170 -9.30 -5.86 11.97
N GLN A 171 -9.66 -6.80 11.12
CA GLN A 171 -8.71 -7.81 10.64
C GLN A 171 -7.59 -7.16 9.80
N MET A 172 -7.90 -6.19 8.95
CA MET A 172 -6.92 -5.42 8.18
C MET A 172 -5.94 -4.69 9.10
N THR A 173 -6.44 -4.07 10.17
CA THR A 173 -5.61 -3.41 11.18
C THR A 173 -4.61 -4.39 11.78
N LYS A 174 -5.06 -5.56 12.24
CA LYS A 174 -4.19 -6.60 12.79
C LYS A 174 -3.14 -7.06 11.78
N THR A 175 -3.57 -7.28 10.54
CA THR A 175 -2.67 -7.66 9.44
C THR A 175 -1.56 -6.62 9.23
N ILE A 176 -1.89 -5.34 9.09
CA ILE A 176 -0.89 -4.29 8.85
C ILE A 176 0.11 -4.19 10.03
N LEU A 177 -0.38 -4.28 11.26
CA LEU A 177 0.49 -4.28 12.44
C LEU A 177 1.43 -5.48 12.48
N GLU A 178 0.98 -6.66 12.05
CA GLU A 178 1.81 -7.85 11.94
C GLU A 178 2.85 -7.71 10.82
N LEU A 179 2.48 -7.16 9.65
CA LEU A 179 3.44 -6.85 8.60
C LEU A 179 4.56 -5.92 9.10
N LYS A 180 4.21 -4.91 9.88
CA LYS A 180 5.18 -4.00 10.52
C LYS A 180 6.11 -4.76 11.48
N GLN A 181 5.57 -5.63 12.34
CA GLN A 181 6.36 -6.44 13.28
C GLN A 181 7.33 -7.38 12.57
N GLU A 182 6.96 -7.91 11.42
CA GLU A 182 7.82 -8.69 10.52
C GLU A 182 8.90 -7.84 9.81
N GLY A 183 8.92 -6.53 10.05
CA GLY A 183 9.91 -5.61 9.48
C GLY A 183 9.59 -5.11 8.08
N LEU A 184 8.37 -5.30 7.57
CA LEU A 184 7.96 -4.75 6.29
C LEU A 184 7.86 -3.22 6.36
N CYS A 185 8.30 -2.55 5.31
CA CYS A 185 7.95 -1.15 5.07
C CYS A 185 6.54 -1.12 4.46
N VAL A 186 5.61 -0.40 5.08
CA VAL A 186 4.24 -0.24 4.58
C VAL A 186 3.98 1.22 4.26
N LEU A 187 3.63 1.52 3.01
CA LEU A 187 3.09 2.82 2.62
C LEU A 187 1.65 2.62 2.17
N LEU A 188 0.70 3.24 2.86
CA LEU A 188 -0.70 3.14 2.48
C LEU A 188 -1.29 4.51 2.14
N SER A 189 -2.22 4.56 1.20
CA SER A 189 -3.07 5.70 0.95
C SER A 189 -4.38 5.53 1.70
N GLU A 190 -4.90 6.60 2.31
CA GLU A 190 -6.17 6.57 3.03
C GLU A 190 -6.86 7.95 3.04
N GLN A 191 -8.17 7.92 3.20
CA GLN A 191 -8.94 9.08 3.62
C GLN A 191 -9.57 8.89 5.01
N ASN A 192 -9.65 7.66 5.50
CA ASN A 192 -10.17 7.32 6.82
C ASN A 192 -9.11 7.56 7.91
N LEU A 193 -9.18 8.74 8.55
CA LEU A 193 -8.26 9.10 9.63
C LEU A 193 -8.33 8.14 10.81
N HIS A 194 -9.52 7.59 11.12
CA HIS A 194 -9.67 6.64 12.22
C HIS A 194 -8.85 5.36 11.95
N PHE A 195 -8.97 4.79 10.76
CA PHE A 195 -8.17 3.63 10.37
C PHE A 195 -6.68 3.95 10.36
N ALA A 196 -6.29 5.10 9.79
CA ALA A 196 -4.90 5.55 9.77
C ALA A 196 -4.30 5.63 11.18
N ASN A 197 -5.04 6.16 12.16
CA ASN A 197 -4.61 6.25 13.56
C ASN A 197 -4.38 4.89 14.23
N LEU A 198 -5.03 3.82 13.74
CA LEU A 198 -4.86 2.48 14.30
C LEU A 198 -3.58 1.79 13.81
N VAL A 199 -3.06 2.16 12.64
CA VAL A 199 -1.99 1.41 11.99
C VAL A 199 -0.71 2.19 11.72
N ALA A 200 -0.79 3.51 11.50
CA ALA A 200 0.34 4.30 11.01
C ALA A 200 1.20 4.91 12.11
N ASP A 201 2.49 5.04 11.84
CA ASP A 201 3.47 5.75 12.67
C ASP A 201 3.58 7.22 12.28
N ARG A 202 3.63 7.48 10.96
CA ARG A 202 3.76 8.82 10.37
C ARG A 202 2.74 9.03 9.27
N ALA A 203 2.38 10.30 9.08
CA ALA A 203 1.49 10.73 8.03
C ALA A 203 2.12 11.80 7.13
N TYR A 204 1.80 11.69 5.87
CA TYR A 204 1.84 12.79 4.91
C TYR A 204 0.40 13.16 4.55
N ILE A 205 0.08 14.44 4.46
CA ILE A 205 -1.21 14.89 3.91
C ILE A 205 -0.97 15.47 2.52
N ILE A 206 -1.70 14.91 1.56
CA ILE A 206 -1.67 15.38 0.17
C ILE A 206 -2.96 16.13 -0.17
N GLU A 207 -2.82 17.28 -0.80
CA GLU A 207 -3.93 18.06 -1.37
C GLU A 207 -3.54 18.59 -2.74
N LYS A 208 -4.37 18.34 -3.74
CA LYS A 208 -4.16 18.81 -5.12
C LYS A 208 -2.74 18.53 -5.63
N GLY A 209 -2.23 17.33 -5.34
CA GLY A 209 -0.92 16.88 -5.79
C GLY A 209 0.28 17.38 -5.00
N HIS A 210 0.10 18.16 -3.96
CA HIS A 210 1.17 18.68 -3.10
C HIS A 210 1.12 18.06 -1.70
N ILE A 211 2.28 17.76 -1.11
CA ILE A 211 2.37 17.47 0.31
C ILE A 211 2.16 18.77 1.09
N ARG A 212 1.17 18.78 1.98
CA ARG A 212 0.80 19.93 2.83
C ARG A 212 1.24 19.77 4.27
N TYR A 213 1.46 18.54 4.70
CA TYR A 213 1.89 18.22 6.05
C TYR A 213 2.69 16.92 6.04
N GLN A 214 3.65 16.84 6.96
CA GLN A 214 4.31 15.60 7.35
C GLN A 214 4.60 15.63 8.85
N GLY A 215 4.45 14.49 9.51
CA GLY A 215 4.71 14.35 10.93
C GLY A 215 4.34 12.96 11.43
N THR A 216 4.57 12.71 12.71
CA THR A 216 4.08 11.50 13.39
C THR A 216 2.56 11.55 13.55
N MET A 217 1.93 10.39 13.71
CA MET A 217 0.49 10.35 14.00
C MET A 217 0.13 11.05 15.31
N THR A 218 1.03 11.05 16.31
CA THR A 218 0.87 11.79 17.57
C THR A 218 0.87 13.30 17.35
N GLU A 219 1.82 13.82 16.54
CA GLU A 219 1.86 15.24 16.18
C GLU A 219 0.63 15.66 15.37
N LEU A 220 0.18 14.83 14.43
CA LEU A 220 -1.04 15.08 13.67
C LEU A 220 -2.28 15.10 14.57
N ALA A 221 -2.38 14.17 15.53
CA ALA A 221 -3.48 14.14 16.49
C ALA A 221 -3.55 15.41 17.36
N ALA A 222 -2.40 15.98 17.70
CA ALA A 222 -2.30 17.23 18.46
C ALA A 222 -2.56 18.49 17.62
N ASN A 223 -2.47 18.42 16.28
CA ASN A 223 -2.60 19.57 15.37
C ASN A 223 -4.03 19.69 14.82
N GLU A 224 -4.91 20.32 15.62
CA GLU A 224 -6.31 20.51 15.24
C GLU A 224 -6.46 21.37 13.96
N GLN A 225 -5.65 22.40 13.80
CA GLN A 225 -5.69 23.26 12.63
C GLN A 225 -5.44 22.49 11.33
N VAL A 226 -4.42 21.64 11.29
CA VAL A 226 -4.09 20.82 10.12
C VAL A 226 -5.22 19.83 9.83
N ARG A 227 -5.76 19.17 10.86
CA ARG A 227 -6.87 18.23 10.71
C ARG A 227 -8.13 18.92 10.18
N ALA A 228 -8.49 20.08 10.73
CA ALA A 228 -9.63 20.87 10.30
C ALA A 228 -9.47 21.36 8.84
N THR A 229 -8.27 21.78 8.47
CA THR A 229 -8.02 22.33 7.12
C THR A 229 -8.05 21.25 6.02
N TYR A 230 -7.43 20.08 6.26
CA TYR A 230 -7.15 19.11 5.19
C TYR A 230 -7.93 17.81 5.30
N LEU A 231 -8.40 17.42 6.49
CA LEU A 231 -9.01 16.11 6.75
C LEU A 231 -10.48 16.18 7.20
N SER A 232 -11.00 17.37 7.56
CA SER A 232 -12.42 17.51 7.89
C SER A 232 -13.28 17.45 6.62
N VAL A 233 -14.39 16.73 6.72
CA VAL A 233 -15.44 16.63 5.70
C VAL A 233 -16.45 17.74 5.90
#